data_61da92d3e78ca601af84d69d703f492d
#
_entry.id   61da92d3e78ca601af84d69d703f492d
#
_cell.length_a   1.000
_cell.length_b   1.000
_cell.length_c   1.000
_cell.angle_alpha   90.00
_cell.angle_beta   90.00
_cell.angle_gamma   90.00
#
_symmetry.space_group_name_H-M   'P 1'
#
loop_
_entity.id
_entity.type
_entity.pdbx_description
1 polymer ?
#
loop_
_entity_poly.entity_id
_entity_poly.type
_entity_poly.pdbx_seq_one_letter_code
_entity_poly.pdbx_strand_id
1 'polypeptide(L)'
;MKKLETLLKDYANHVAERATKGIPPLPLNAEQTNCVTQLLEQENNIESAYLLDLLINRVPPGVDEAAYIKASWLTAIVNGEKQCKYINPQKAIHLLGTMIGGYNVNSLIEILKSKNNLLAKEAAKVLKNIILVYDAANDIFDLSQHNIYACLLYTSDAADE
;
A
#
# COMPACT_ATOMS: atom_id res chain seq x y z
N MET A 1 7.45 3.21 23.21
CA MET A 1 8.64 3.66 22.46
C MET A 1 9.78 2.66 22.55
N LYS A 2 10.40 2.38 23.71
CA LYS A 2 11.53 1.42 23.81
C LYS A 2 11.35 0.07 23.07
N LYS A 3 10.17 -0.55 23.16
CA LYS A 3 9.87 -1.83 22.48
C LYS A 3 9.93 -1.69 20.94
N LEU A 4 9.45 -0.58 20.39
CA LEU A 4 9.44 -0.29 18.96
C LEU A 4 10.87 -0.07 18.43
N GLU A 5 11.68 0.71 19.15
CA GLU A 5 13.09 0.96 18.81
C GLU A 5 13.92 -0.33 18.87
N THR A 6 13.67 -1.18 19.87
CA THR A 6 14.35 -2.48 19.99
C THR A 6 14.04 -3.37 18.79
N LEU A 7 12.78 -3.44 18.37
CA LEU A 7 12.33 -4.30 17.27
C LEU A 7 12.95 -3.88 15.92
N LEU A 8 13.10 -2.57 15.68
CA LEU A 8 13.79 -2.06 14.50
C LEU A 8 15.29 -2.31 14.55
N LYS A 9 15.91 -2.18 15.73
CA LYS A 9 17.32 -2.49 15.92
C LYS A 9 17.61 -3.98 15.69
N ASP A 10 16.73 -4.86 16.16
CA ASP A 10 16.85 -6.29 15.94
C ASP A 10 16.71 -6.62 14.44
N TYR A 11 15.82 -5.95 13.73
CA TYR A 11 15.71 -6.09 12.29
C TYR A 11 16.95 -5.57 11.55
N ALA A 12 17.52 -4.44 11.97
CA ALA A 12 18.77 -3.92 11.38
C ALA A 12 19.95 -4.90 11.61
N ASN A 13 20.05 -5.51 12.79
CA ASN A 13 21.04 -6.55 13.06
C ASN A 13 20.83 -7.79 12.17
N HIS A 14 19.57 -8.22 11.98
CA HIS A 14 19.23 -9.31 11.06
C HIS A 14 19.66 -8.99 9.62
N VAL A 15 19.41 -7.77 9.15
CA VAL A 15 19.85 -7.31 7.82
C VAL A 15 21.37 -7.41 7.68
N ALA A 16 22.11 -6.90 8.68
CA ALA A 16 23.57 -6.91 8.69
C ALA A 16 24.12 -8.38 8.70
N GLU A 17 23.57 -9.25 9.54
CA GLU A 17 23.98 -10.67 9.59
C GLU A 17 23.76 -11.37 8.26
N ARG A 18 22.63 -11.17 7.62
CA ARG A 18 22.32 -11.79 6.33
C ARG A 18 23.20 -11.26 5.20
N ALA A 19 23.53 -9.96 5.24
CA ALA A 19 24.45 -9.36 4.30
C ALA A 19 25.85 -10.00 4.33
N THR A 20 26.37 -10.38 5.51
CA THR A 20 27.66 -11.10 5.63
C THR A 20 27.65 -12.46 4.95
N LYS A 21 26.45 -13.08 4.82
CA LYS A 21 26.24 -14.36 4.17
C LYS A 21 25.88 -14.24 2.67
N GLY A 22 25.79 -13.03 2.14
CA GLY A 22 25.41 -12.77 0.76
C GLY A 22 23.95 -13.13 0.43
N ILE A 23 23.06 -13.19 1.45
CA ILE A 23 21.64 -13.54 1.28
C ILE A 23 20.76 -12.34 1.64
N PRO A 24 19.62 -12.13 0.93
CA PRO A 24 18.73 -11.00 1.21
C PRO A 24 18.08 -11.14 2.59
N PRO A 25 17.81 -10.01 3.28
CA PRO A 25 17.08 -10.03 4.54
C PRO A 25 15.66 -10.56 4.34
N LEU A 26 15.10 -11.18 5.38
CA LEU A 26 13.70 -11.57 5.39
C LEU A 26 12.80 -10.34 5.32
N PRO A 27 11.60 -10.46 4.72
CA PRO A 27 10.62 -9.40 4.77
C PRO A 27 10.17 -9.12 6.21
N LEU A 28 9.57 -7.95 6.42
CA LEU A 28 8.96 -7.61 7.71
C LEU A 28 7.77 -8.53 8.01
N ASN A 29 7.66 -8.94 9.26
CA ASN A 29 6.46 -9.62 9.74
C ASN A 29 5.38 -8.59 10.16
N ALA A 30 4.22 -9.08 10.60
CA ALA A 30 3.09 -8.26 11.02
C ALA A 30 3.44 -7.29 12.17
N GLU A 31 4.13 -7.77 13.22
CA GLU A 31 4.50 -6.92 14.36
C GLU A 31 5.48 -5.82 13.94
N GLN A 32 6.46 -6.14 13.12
CA GLN A 32 7.43 -5.19 12.59
C GLN A 32 6.76 -4.15 11.67
N THR A 33 5.84 -4.59 10.80
CA THR A 33 5.09 -3.70 9.91
C THR A 33 4.22 -2.74 10.70
N ASN A 34 3.51 -3.23 11.72
CA ASN A 34 2.73 -2.38 12.61
C ASN A 34 3.61 -1.38 13.38
N CYS A 35 4.80 -1.79 13.81
CA CYS A 35 5.77 -0.90 14.43
C CYS A 35 6.19 0.23 13.48
N VAL A 36 6.53 -0.10 12.23
CA VAL A 36 6.93 0.89 11.21
C VAL A 36 5.80 1.89 10.95
N THR A 37 4.55 1.43 10.80
CA THR A 37 3.41 2.34 10.59
C THR A 37 3.18 3.27 11.76
N GLN A 38 3.26 2.79 13.00
CA GLN A 38 3.11 3.62 14.20
C GLN A 38 4.22 4.67 14.33
N LEU A 39 5.45 4.34 13.95
CA LEU A 39 6.55 5.30 13.97
C LEU A 39 6.44 6.34 12.86
N LEU A 40 5.87 5.99 11.71
CA LEU A 40 5.59 6.93 10.61
C LEU A 40 4.45 7.91 10.93
N GLU A 41 3.57 7.59 11.87
CA GLU A 41 2.54 8.50 12.38
C GLU A 41 3.13 9.60 13.30
N GLN A 42 4.36 9.44 13.79
CA GLN A 42 5.02 10.43 14.65
C GLN A 42 5.62 11.56 13.79
N GLU A 43 5.28 12.81 14.11
CA GLU A 43 5.61 13.97 13.27
C GLU A 43 7.11 14.25 13.09
N ASN A 44 7.94 13.87 14.06
CA ASN A 44 9.37 14.22 14.10
C ASN A 44 10.28 12.99 14.20
N ASN A 45 10.00 11.95 13.43
CA ASN A 45 10.89 10.79 13.43
C ASN A 45 12.12 11.05 12.55
N ILE A 46 13.29 11.04 13.16
CA ILE A 46 14.59 11.27 12.49
C ILE A 46 14.89 10.17 11.45
N GLU A 47 14.33 8.97 11.67
CA GLU A 47 14.56 7.80 10.82
C GLU A 47 13.46 7.61 9.74
N SER A 48 12.67 8.65 9.47
CA SER A 48 11.51 8.56 8.57
C SER A 48 11.84 8.03 7.17
N ALA A 49 13.00 8.38 6.62
CA ALA A 49 13.45 7.88 5.31
C ALA A 49 13.68 6.36 5.35
N TYR A 50 14.31 5.86 6.40
CA TYR A 50 14.52 4.42 6.60
C TYR A 50 13.20 3.67 6.84
N LEU A 51 12.31 4.23 7.65
CA LEU A 51 10.98 3.65 7.89
C LEU A 51 10.14 3.58 6.61
N LEU A 52 10.22 4.59 5.76
CA LEU A 52 9.56 4.58 4.45
C LEU A 52 10.14 3.50 3.53
N ASP A 53 11.46 3.36 3.50
CA ASP A 53 12.12 2.30 2.74
C ASP A 53 11.66 0.91 3.22
N LEU A 54 11.60 0.69 4.52
CA LEU A 54 11.08 -0.55 5.11
C LEU A 54 9.64 -0.82 4.69
N LEU A 55 8.76 0.17 4.80
CA LEU A 55 7.34 0.02 4.43
C LEU A 55 7.16 -0.28 2.94
N ILE A 56 7.92 0.39 2.09
CA ILE A 56 7.80 0.26 0.63
C ILE A 56 8.40 -1.05 0.15
N ASN A 57 9.63 -1.36 0.58
CA ASN A 57 10.47 -2.37 -0.03
C ASN A 57 10.61 -3.65 0.78
N ARG A 58 10.18 -3.66 2.06
CA ARG A 58 10.39 -4.81 2.95
C ARG A 58 9.11 -5.43 3.48
N VAL A 59 7.95 -4.85 3.24
CA VAL A 59 6.66 -5.49 3.50
C VAL A 59 6.30 -6.35 2.30
N PRO A 60 5.96 -7.65 2.48
CA PRO A 60 5.51 -8.51 1.39
C PRO A 60 4.32 -7.88 0.65
N PRO A 61 4.25 -7.99 -0.68
CA PRO A 61 3.15 -7.40 -1.45
C PRO A 61 1.90 -8.30 -1.56
N GLY A 62 1.94 -9.50 -0.96
CA GLY A 62 0.95 -10.55 -1.14
C GLY A 62 -0.24 -10.48 -0.18
N VAL A 63 -0.62 -11.64 0.40
CA VAL A 63 -1.81 -11.84 1.23
C VAL A 63 -1.49 -12.26 2.66
N ASP A 64 -0.28 -12.01 3.11
CA ASP A 64 0.12 -12.26 4.49
C ASP A 64 -0.35 -11.14 5.45
N GLU A 65 -0.21 -11.38 6.76
CA GLU A 65 -0.66 -10.43 7.79
C GLU A 65 0.08 -9.07 7.71
N ALA A 66 1.35 -9.05 7.30
CA ALA A 66 2.09 -7.81 7.13
C ALA A 66 1.55 -6.99 5.97
N ALA A 67 1.18 -7.63 4.85
CA ALA A 67 0.51 -7.01 3.71
C ALA A 67 -0.86 -6.43 4.11
N TYR A 68 -1.63 -7.17 4.93
CA TYR A 68 -2.91 -6.68 5.45
C TYR A 68 -2.73 -5.39 6.27
N ILE A 69 -1.76 -5.36 7.18
CA ILE A 69 -1.47 -4.18 8.00
C ILE A 69 -1.07 -2.98 7.12
N LYS A 70 -0.19 -3.19 6.15
CA LYS A 70 0.21 -2.15 5.19
C LYS A 70 -1.00 -1.62 4.41
N ALA A 71 -1.83 -2.50 3.83
CA ALA A 71 -3.00 -2.10 3.06
C ALA A 71 -4.03 -1.34 3.91
N SER A 72 -4.34 -1.84 5.10
CA SER A 72 -5.29 -1.19 6.03
C SER A 72 -4.80 0.18 6.47
N TRP A 73 -3.51 0.32 6.78
CA TRP A 73 -2.94 1.59 7.19
C TRP A 73 -2.93 2.62 6.06
N LEU A 74 -2.56 2.22 4.84
CA LEU A 74 -2.60 3.10 3.67
C LEU A 74 -4.03 3.53 3.33
N THR A 75 -5.00 2.63 3.44
CA THR A 75 -6.43 2.93 3.26
C THR A 75 -6.93 3.94 4.29
N ALA A 76 -6.54 3.80 5.55
CA ALA A 76 -6.88 4.74 6.61
C ALA A 76 -6.31 6.15 6.34
N ILE A 77 -5.13 6.28 5.72
CA ILE A 77 -4.59 7.58 5.28
C ILE A 77 -5.45 8.18 4.16
N VAL A 78 -5.86 7.38 3.17
CA VAL A 78 -6.69 7.85 2.05
C VAL A 78 -8.05 8.35 2.56
N ASN A 79 -8.63 7.65 3.54
CA ASN A 79 -9.91 8.01 4.16
C ASN A 79 -9.80 9.19 5.14
N GLY A 80 -8.59 9.66 5.46
CA GLY A 80 -8.37 10.73 6.44
C GLY A 80 -8.51 10.30 7.91
N GLU A 81 -8.60 8.99 8.16
CA GLU A 81 -8.68 8.40 9.52
C GLU A 81 -7.31 8.44 10.21
N LYS A 82 -6.24 8.41 9.42
CA LYS A 82 -4.87 8.53 9.89
C LYS A 82 -4.13 9.62 9.12
N GLN A 83 -3.14 10.20 9.78
CA GLN A 83 -2.28 11.22 9.19
C GLN A 83 -0.82 10.76 9.22
N CYS A 84 -0.12 10.99 8.12
CA CYS A 84 1.30 10.76 8.00
C CYS A 84 1.94 11.90 7.20
N LYS A 85 2.89 12.59 7.79
CA LYS A 85 3.60 13.71 7.15
C LYS A 85 4.31 13.31 5.85
N TYR A 86 4.68 12.04 5.74
CA TYR A 86 5.55 11.52 4.67
C TYR A 86 4.76 10.86 3.53
N ILE A 87 3.48 10.55 3.76
CA ILE A 87 2.60 9.88 2.80
C ILE A 87 1.28 10.63 2.73
N ASN A 88 1.04 11.30 1.61
CA ASN A 88 -0.27 11.90 1.30
C ASN A 88 -1.23 10.84 0.70
N PRO A 89 -2.54 11.14 0.59
CA PRO A 89 -3.52 10.20 0.04
C PRO A 89 -3.17 9.66 -1.36
N GLN A 90 -2.65 10.49 -2.26
CA GLN A 90 -2.27 10.07 -3.61
C GLN A 90 -1.10 9.07 -3.58
N LYS A 91 -0.08 9.33 -2.75
CA LYS A 91 1.04 8.41 -2.55
C LYS A 91 0.57 7.10 -1.90
N ALA A 92 -0.38 7.15 -0.97
CA ALA A 92 -0.96 5.96 -0.36
C ALA A 92 -1.69 5.10 -1.40
N ILE A 93 -2.49 5.68 -2.31
CA ILE A 93 -3.13 4.98 -3.42
C ILE A 93 -2.08 4.33 -4.33
N HIS A 94 -1.01 5.07 -4.67
CA HIS A 94 0.07 4.52 -5.48
C HIS A 94 0.74 3.31 -4.80
N LEU A 95 1.01 3.39 -3.50
CA LEU A 95 1.59 2.29 -2.73
C LEU A 95 0.65 1.07 -2.62
N LEU A 96 -0.67 1.28 -2.51
CA LEU A 96 -1.67 0.22 -2.64
C LEU A 96 -1.56 -0.47 -4.00
N GLY A 97 -1.30 0.29 -5.06
CA GLY A 97 -1.11 -0.24 -6.41
C GLY A 97 0.16 -1.06 -6.63
N THR A 98 1.16 -0.93 -5.76
CA THR A 98 2.37 -1.77 -5.81
C THR A 98 2.18 -3.15 -5.20
N MET A 99 1.02 -3.42 -4.58
CA MET A 99 0.69 -4.73 -4.02
C MET A 99 0.13 -5.64 -5.13
N ILE A 100 0.37 -6.94 -5.03
CA ILE A 100 0.09 -7.90 -6.12
C ILE A 100 -1.41 -8.19 -6.27
N GLY A 101 -2.21 -7.90 -5.25
CA GLY A 101 -3.65 -8.19 -5.20
C GLY A 101 -4.06 -8.63 -3.79
N GLY A 102 -5.35 -8.96 -3.61
CA GLY A 102 -5.91 -9.29 -2.30
C GLY A 102 -6.33 -8.06 -1.52
N TYR A 103 -5.69 -7.74 -0.42
CA TYR A 103 -6.14 -6.69 0.51
C TYR A 103 -6.21 -5.26 -0.05
N ASN A 104 -5.49 -4.96 -1.12
CA ASN A 104 -5.47 -3.64 -1.73
C ASN A 104 -6.63 -3.42 -2.73
N VAL A 105 -7.14 -4.47 -3.37
CA VAL A 105 -8.13 -4.35 -4.47
C VAL A 105 -9.44 -3.77 -3.98
N ASN A 106 -10.03 -4.34 -2.92
CA ASN A 106 -11.29 -3.84 -2.35
C ASN A 106 -11.15 -2.39 -1.86
N SER A 107 -10.02 -2.04 -1.23
CA SER A 107 -9.73 -0.67 -0.81
C SER A 107 -9.72 0.29 -1.99
N LEU A 108 -9.08 -0.07 -3.08
CA LEU A 108 -9.03 0.74 -4.30
C LEU A 108 -10.40 0.89 -4.98
N ILE A 109 -11.24 -0.16 -4.95
CA ILE A 109 -12.61 -0.09 -5.45
C ILE A 109 -13.46 0.87 -4.59
N GLU A 110 -13.34 0.84 -3.28
CA GLU A 110 -14.05 1.77 -2.41
C GLU A 110 -13.58 3.23 -2.63
N ILE A 111 -12.27 3.45 -2.84
CA ILE A 111 -11.74 4.77 -3.21
C ILE A 111 -12.30 5.23 -4.57
N LEU A 112 -12.41 4.32 -5.54
CA LEU A 112 -13.00 4.59 -6.86
C LEU A 112 -14.46 5.04 -6.75
N LYS A 113 -15.24 4.51 -5.80
CA LYS A 113 -16.62 4.92 -5.50
C LYS A 113 -16.73 6.26 -4.77
N SER A 114 -15.62 6.79 -4.26
CA SER A 114 -15.63 7.99 -3.43
C SER A 114 -16.07 9.23 -4.23
N LYS A 115 -16.62 10.23 -3.52
CA LYS A 115 -16.99 11.52 -4.10
C LYS A 115 -15.78 12.41 -4.47
N ASN A 116 -14.58 12.02 -4.06
CA ASN A 116 -13.35 12.74 -4.38
C ASN A 116 -12.83 12.31 -5.76
N ASN A 117 -13.19 13.08 -6.77
CA ASN A 117 -12.85 12.81 -8.17
C ASN A 117 -11.35 12.64 -8.42
N LEU A 118 -10.49 13.36 -7.68
CA LEU A 118 -9.05 13.25 -7.82
C LEU A 118 -8.56 11.87 -7.35
N LEU A 119 -8.98 11.45 -6.16
CA LEU A 119 -8.60 10.15 -5.60
C LEU A 119 -9.23 8.99 -6.37
N ALA A 120 -10.48 9.13 -6.82
CA ALA A 120 -11.15 8.14 -7.66
C ALA A 120 -10.40 7.92 -8.99
N LYS A 121 -9.95 9.00 -9.64
CA LYS A 121 -9.14 8.92 -10.86
C LYS A 121 -7.79 8.24 -10.64
N GLU A 122 -7.11 8.55 -9.52
CA GLU A 122 -5.84 7.87 -9.19
C GLU A 122 -6.06 6.39 -8.86
N ALA A 123 -7.14 6.03 -8.16
CA ALA A 123 -7.51 4.64 -7.90
C ALA A 123 -7.79 3.87 -9.21
N ALA A 124 -8.49 4.49 -10.17
CA ALA A 124 -8.72 3.89 -11.49
C ALA A 124 -7.40 3.59 -12.20
N LYS A 125 -6.48 4.55 -12.28
CA LYS A 125 -5.16 4.35 -12.91
C LYS A 125 -4.38 3.19 -12.30
N VAL A 126 -4.45 3.07 -10.98
CA VAL A 126 -3.73 2.04 -10.24
C VAL A 126 -4.36 0.67 -10.47
N LEU A 127 -5.69 0.56 -10.37
CA LEU A 127 -6.44 -0.68 -10.60
C LEU A 127 -6.18 -1.26 -11.99
N LYS A 128 -6.03 -0.41 -13.01
CA LYS A 128 -5.74 -0.83 -14.38
C LYS A 128 -4.45 -1.67 -14.48
N ASN A 129 -3.48 -1.43 -13.61
CA ASN A 129 -2.18 -2.10 -13.63
C ASN A 129 -2.11 -3.31 -12.67
N ILE A 130 -3.16 -3.59 -11.89
CA ILE A 130 -3.19 -4.73 -10.98
C ILE A 130 -3.62 -5.98 -11.72
N ILE A 131 -2.77 -7.01 -11.71
CA ILE A 131 -2.99 -8.25 -12.45
C ILE A 131 -4.04 -9.14 -11.78
N LEU A 132 -4.11 -9.15 -10.45
CA LEU A 132 -4.97 -10.05 -9.67
C LEU A 132 -6.24 -9.34 -9.17
N VAL A 133 -7.13 -9.00 -10.09
CA VAL A 133 -8.45 -8.40 -9.79
C VAL A 133 -9.61 -9.38 -9.99
N TYR A 134 -9.34 -10.66 -10.22
CA TYR A 134 -10.31 -11.66 -10.69
C TYR A 134 -11.61 -11.68 -9.88
N ASP A 135 -11.52 -11.70 -8.54
CA ASP A 135 -12.69 -11.74 -7.67
C ASP A 135 -13.49 -10.43 -7.69
N ALA A 136 -12.84 -9.34 -8.03
CA ALA A 136 -13.43 -8.00 -8.11
C ALA A 136 -13.84 -7.59 -9.53
N ALA A 137 -13.60 -8.41 -10.54
CA ALA A 137 -13.89 -8.07 -11.94
C ALA A 137 -15.36 -7.72 -12.18
N ASN A 138 -16.27 -8.45 -11.56
CA ASN A 138 -17.71 -8.19 -11.65
C ASN A 138 -18.08 -6.86 -10.96
N ASP A 139 -17.53 -6.59 -9.80
CA ASP A 139 -17.78 -5.33 -9.07
C ASP A 139 -17.26 -4.13 -9.87
N ILE A 140 -16.10 -4.26 -10.52
CA ILE A 140 -15.53 -3.22 -11.38
C ILE A 140 -16.41 -3.05 -12.64
N PHE A 141 -16.90 -4.14 -13.23
CA PHE A 141 -17.80 -4.08 -14.38
C PHE A 141 -19.11 -3.37 -14.04
N ASP A 142 -19.75 -3.73 -12.93
CA ASP A 142 -21.00 -3.09 -12.48
C ASP A 142 -20.77 -1.59 -12.20
N LEU A 143 -19.64 -1.25 -11.58
CA LEU A 143 -19.26 0.15 -11.38
C LEU A 143 -19.07 0.91 -12.69
N SER A 144 -18.53 0.28 -13.73
CA SER A 144 -18.30 0.94 -15.02
C SER A 144 -19.58 1.43 -15.68
N GLN A 145 -20.73 0.85 -15.34
CA GLN A 145 -22.04 1.26 -15.86
C GLN A 145 -22.50 2.62 -15.31
N HIS A 146 -21.97 3.04 -14.16
CA HIS A 146 -22.45 4.22 -13.42
C HIS A 146 -21.34 5.18 -12.96
N ASN A 147 -20.08 4.81 -13.13
CA ASN A 147 -18.91 5.58 -12.68
C ASN A 147 -17.95 5.83 -13.85
N ILE A 148 -17.76 7.09 -14.21
CA ILE A 148 -16.92 7.50 -15.33
C ILE A 148 -15.46 7.03 -15.19
N TYR A 149 -14.93 6.97 -13.96
CA TYR A 149 -13.55 6.53 -13.74
C TYR A 149 -13.40 5.02 -13.83
N ALA A 150 -14.42 4.25 -13.42
CA ALA A 150 -14.47 2.82 -13.62
C ALA A 150 -14.60 2.45 -15.10
N CYS A 151 -15.33 3.25 -15.90
CA CYS A 151 -15.41 3.09 -17.35
C CYS A 151 -14.02 3.17 -18.00
N LEU A 152 -13.13 4.04 -17.52
CA LEU A 152 -11.76 4.17 -18.04
C LEU A 152 -10.89 2.91 -17.85
N LEU A 153 -11.27 1.97 -16.99
CA LEU A 153 -10.56 0.70 -16.84
C LEU A 153 -10.74 -0.22 -18.07
N TYR A 154 -11.85 -0.06 -18.83
CA TYR A 154 -12.17 -0.87 -19.98
C TYR A 154 -11.89 -0.20 -21.34
N THR A 155 -11.80 1.13 -21.39
CA THR A 155 -11.79 1.86 -22.66
C THR A 155 -10.39 2.22 -23.16
N SER A 156 -9.33 1.97 -22.44
CA SER A 156 -8.00 2.46 -22.82
C SER A 156 -7.21 1.52 -23.73
N ASP A 157 -7.64 0.28 -23.90
CA ASP A 157 -6.97 -0.66 -24.83
C ASP A 157 -7.36 -0.45 -26.30
N ALA A 158 -8.38 0.37 -26.57
CA ALA A 158 -8.86 0.67 -27.91
C ALA A 158 -8.22 1.90 -28.57
N ALA A 159 -7.36 2.64 -27.86
CA ALA A 159 -6.76 3.88 -28.34
C ALA A 159 -5.27 3.78 -28.75
N ASP A 160 -4.64 2.63 -28.53
CA ASP A 160 -3.22 2.39 -28.85
C ASP A 160 -3.01 1.42 -30.05
N GLU A 161 -4.04 1.19 -30.89
CA GLU A 161 -3.89 0.54 -32.23
C GLU A 161 -3.92 1.56 -33.35
#